data_fac6c934e704a9bcb5b0fa63dd9807c0
#
_entry.id   fac6c934e704a9bcb5b0fa63dd9807c0
#
_cell.length_a   1.000
_cell.length_b   1.000
_cell.length_c   1.000
_cell.angle_alpha   90.00
_cell.angle_beta   90.00
_cell.angle_gamma   90.00
#
_symmetry.space_group_name_H-M   'P 1'
#
loop_
_entity.id
_entity.type
_entity.pdbx_description
1 polymer ?
#
loop_
_entity_poly.entity_id
_entity_poly.type
_entity_poly.pdbx_seq_one_letter_code
_entity_poly.pdbx_strand_id
1 'polypeptide(L)'
;MPILSEGATAPDFTLQTDQGATVTLSALQDKPLVLFFYPKDDTPGCTIECKEFRDARSEFEAKAHVFGISPDDLAIHQAFRDKYALNFRLLSDPEHRVASQFGVWALKKNGMEGIHRTTFVIRAGKIAGRRGGRAHLVNGGIAES
;
A
#
# COMPACT_ATOMS: atom_id res chain seq x y z
N MET A 1 -6.21 -8.40 15.88
CA MET A 1 -5.16 -7.38 16.10
C MET A 1 -5.66 -6.05 15.58
N PRO A 2 -5.61 -4.99 16.35
CA PRO A 2 -6.05 -3.68 15.87
C PRO A 2 -5.10 -3.13 14.81
N ILE A 3 -5.61 -2.25 13.96
CA ILE A 3 -4.81 -1.55 12.96
C ILE A 3 -3.75 -0.70 13.69
N LEU A 4 -2.50 -0.75 13.23
CA LEU A 4 -1.41 0.00 13.85
C LEU A 4 -1.68 1.50 13.84
N SER A 5 -1.33 2.15 14.93
CA SER A 5 -1.55 3.58 15.14
C SER A 5 -0.26 4.38 14.98
N GLU A 6 -0.39 5.70 14.87
CA GLU A 6 0.75 6.62 14.87
C GLU A 6 1.65 6.36 16.07
N GLY A 7 2.95 6.39 15.86
CA GLY A 7 3.96 6.14 16.88
C GLY A 7 4.36 4.69 17.01
N ALA A 8 3.57 3.74 16.48
CA ALA A 8 3.93 2.33 16.54
C ALA A 8 5.12 2.05 15.62
N THR A 9 5.94 1.07 16.00
CA THR A 9 7.00 0.57 15.13
C THR A 9 6.37 -0.20 13.98
N ALA A 10 6.73 0.14 12.74
CA ALA A 10 6.27 -0.59 11.57
C ALA A 10 6.96 -1.96 11.52
N PRO A 11 6.20 -3.07 11.41
CA PRO A 11 6.82 -4.39 11.24
C PRO A 11 7.68 -4.41 9.98
N ASP A 12 8.89 -4.97 10.09
CA ASP A 12 9.72 -5.14 8.91
C ASP A 12 9.19 -6.26 8.04
N PHE A 13 9.37 -6.14 6.73
CA PHE A 13 8.95 -7.17 5.79
C PHE A 13 9.81 -7.16 4.54
N THR A 14 9.80 -8.28 3.83
CA THR A 14 10.39 -8.40 2.49
C THR A 14 9.33 -9.03 1.59
N LEU A 15 8.97 -8.32 0.53
CA LEU A 15 7.96 -8.78 -0.44
C LEU A 15 8.48 -8.56 -1.86
N GLN A 16 7.91 -9.31 -2.81
CA GLN A 16 8.23 -9.14 -4.22
C GLN A 16 7.37 -8.05 -4.84
N THR A 17 7.98 -7.30 -5.76
CA THR A 17 7.27 -6.28 -6.55
C THR A 17 6.69 -6.89 -7.82
N ASP A 18 5.83 -6.12 -8.50
CA ASP A 18 5.28 -6.46 -9.81
C ASP A 18 6.36 -6.66 -10.89
N GLN A 19 7.59 -6.22 -10.63
CA GLN A 19 8.74 -6.43 -11.53
C GLN A 19 9.59 -7.65 -11.14
N GLY A 20 9.17 -8.41 -10.12
CA GLY A 20 9.93 -9.56 -9.64
C GLY A 20 11.11 -9.23 -8.74
N ALA A 21 11.37 -7.97 -8.45
CA ALA A 21 12.38 -7.56 -7.50
C ALA A 21 11.85 -7.68 -6.07
N THR A 22 12.74 -7.68 -5.08
CA THR A 22 12.34 -7.69 -3.67
C THR A 22 12.47 -6.32 -3.05
N VAL A 23 11.57 -6.00 -2.12
CA VAL A 23 11.60 -4.78 -1.32
C VAL A 23 11.59 -5.17 0.14
N THR A 24 12.54 -4.63 0.90
CA THR A 24 12.61 -4.78 2.36
C THR A 24 12.39 -3.41 2.98
N LEU A 25 11.39 -3.31 3.87
CA LEU A 25 11.01 -2.04 4.48
C LEU A 25 12.20 -1.34 5.16
N SER A 26 12.97 -2.07 5.96
CA SER A 26 14.10 -1.51 6.72
C SER A 26 15.23 -0.97 5.84
N ALA A 27 15.28 -1.35 4.57
CA ALA A 27 16.26 -0.83 3.62
C ALA A 27 15.84 0.49 2.97
N LEU A 28 14.62 0.98 3.21
CA LEU A 28 14.04 2.15 2.56
C LEU A 28 13.76 3.25 3.60
N GLN A 29 14.82 3.74 4.26
CA GLN A 29 14.66 4.77 5.29
C GLN A 29 15.19 6.16 4.87
N ASP A 30 15.62 6.29 3.63
CA ASP A 30 16.12 7.55 3.07
C ASP A 30 15.02 8.59 2.87
N LYS A 31 13.79 8.14 2.67
CA LYS A 31 12.60 8.99 2.49
C LYS A 31 11.42 8.35 3.21
N PRO A 32 10.37 9.15 3.52
CA PRO A 32 9.12 8.56 3.98
C PRO A 32 8.59 7.55 2.98
N LEU A 33 7.92 6.52 3.50
CA LEU A 33 7.32 5.46 2.69
C LEU A 33 5.81 5.52 2.85
N VAL A 34 5.10 5.59 1.73
CA VAL A 34 3.65 5.50 1.70
C VAL A 34 3.29 4.08 1.28
N LEU A 35 2.60 3.37 2.14
CA LEU A 35 2.17 2.00 1.90
C LEU A 35 0.66 1.94 1.97
N PHE A 36 0.00 1.71 0.83
CA PHE A 36 -1.45 1.60 0.83
C PHE A 36 -1.91 0.17 0.58
N PHE A 37 -2.65 -0.34 1.56
CA PHE A 37 -3.25 -1.67 1.49
C PHE A 37 -4.60 -1.56 0.80
N TYR A 38 -4.84 -2.44 -0.19
CA TYR A 38 -6.10 -2.49 -0.91
C TYR A 38 -6.51 -3.95 -1.16
N PRO A 39 -7.82 -4.23 -1.30
CA PRO A 39 -8.30 -5.63 -1.32
C PRO A 39 -7.92 -6.43 -2.57
N LYS A 40 -8.01 -5.85 -3.76
CA LYS A 40 -7.88 -6.66 -4.98
C LYS A 40 -7.64 -5.80 -6.22
N ASP A 41 -6.67 -6.20 -7.04
CA ASP A 41 -6.37 -5.56 -8.32
C ASP A 41 -7.60 -5.56 -9.24
N ASP A 42 -7.69 -4.51 -10.04
CA ASP A 42 -8.70 -4.35 -11.10
C ASP A 42 -10.15 -4.37 -10.60
N THR A 43 -10.37 -3.97 -9.34
CA THR A 43 -11.70 -3.66 -8.82
C THR A 43 -11.91 -2.15 -8.87
N PRO A 44 -13.16 -1.66 -8.93
CA PRO A 44 -13.41 -0.22 -9.17
C PRO A 44 -12.70 0.72 -8.20
N GLY A 45 -12.81 0.50 -6.89
CA GLY A 45 -12.19 1.38 -5.89
C GLY A 45 -10.67 1.30 -5.90
N CYS A 46 -10.10 0.10 -6.05
CA CYS A 46 -8.65 -0.09 -6.10
C CYS A 46 -8.06 0.49 -7.38
N THR A 47 -8.77 0.38 -8.50
CA THR A 47 -8.33 0.95 -9.77
C THR A 47 -8.28 2.48 -9.69
N ILE A 48 -9.31 3.10 -9.11
CA ILE A 48 -9.34 4.57 -8.93
C ILE A 48 -8.16 5.01 -8.06
N GLU A 49 -7.94 4.36 -6.94
CA GLU A 49 -6.84 4.69 -6.02
C GLU A 49 -5.47 4.58 -6.72
N CYS A 50 -5.23 3.48 -7.43
CA CYS A 50 -3.96 3.28 -8.13
C CYS A 50 -3.76 4.30 -9.26
N LYS A 51 -4.81 4.65 -10.00
CA LYS A 51 -4.72 5.66 -11.06
C LYS A 51 -4.42 7.04 -10.50
N GLU A 52 -4.96 7.38 -9.34
CA GLU A 52 -4.66 8.66 -8.69
C GLU A 52 -3.19 8.74 -8.27
N PHE A 53 -2.63 7.67 -7.68
CA PHE A 53 -1.19 7.62 -7.37
C PHE A 53 -0.35 7.66 -8.64
N ARG A 54 -0.75 6.96 -9.69
CA ARG A 54 -0.06 7.01 -10.98
C ARG A 54 0.04 8.44 -11.51
N ASP A 55 -1.07 9.14 -11.51
CA ASP A 55 -1.15 10.50 -12.08
C ASP A 55 -0.42 11.52 -11.20
N ALA A 56 -0.27 11.24 -9.92
CA ALA A 56 0.40 12.13 -8.97
C ALA A 56 1.90 11.84 -8.81
N ARG A 57 2.48 10.90 -9.57
CA ARG A 57 3.86 10.47 -9.35
C ARG A 57 4.86 11.61 -9.34
N SER A 58 4.74 12.58 -10.25
CA SER A 58 5.65 13.71 -10.30
C SER A 58 5.64 14.57 -9.03
N GLU A 59 4.56 14.49 -8.25
CA GLU A 59 4.42 15.24 -7.01
C GLU A 59 5.11 14.56 -5.84
N PHE A 60 5.29 13.22 -5.86
CA PHE A 60 5.83 12.51 -4.72
C PHE A 60 7.16 11.77 -4.97
N GLU A 61 7.54 11.47 -6.22
CA GLU A 61 8.66 10.56 -6.49
C GLU A 61 9.99 11.00 -5.88
N ALA A 62 10.22 12.30 -5.75
CA ALA A 62 11.43 12.85 -5.11
C ALA A 62 11.30 12.88 -3.57
N LYS A 63 10.09 12.79 -3.03
CA LYS A 63 9.79 13.04 -1.61
C LYS A 63 9.49 11.77 -0.83
N ALA A 64 9.03 10.72 -1.48
CA ALA A 64 8.57 9.51 -0.80
C ALA A 64 8.66 8.29 -1.71
N HIS A 65 8.80 7.13 -1.08
CA HIS A 65 8.55 5.85 -1.74
C HIS A 65 7.06 5.56 -1.65
N VAL A 66 6.45 5.09 -2.73
CA VAL A 66 5.03 4.72 -2.72
C VAL A 66 4.88 3.28 -3.21
N PHE A 67 4.20 2.47 -2.41
CA PHE A 67 3.89 1.08 -2.74
C PHE A 67 2.43 0.79 -2.47
N GLY A 68 1.77 0.15 -3.44
CA GLY A 68 0.50 -0.51 -3.21
C GLY A 68 0.77 -1.95 -2.78
N ILE A 69 -0.09 -2.49 -1.93
CA ILE A 69 0.05 -3.87 -1.46
C ILE A 69 -1.32 -4.52 -1.38
N SER A 70 -1.41 -5.73 -1.93
CA SER A 70 -2.62 -6.55 -1.86
C SER A 70 -2.27 -8.03 -1.81
N PRO A 71 -3.25 -8.92 -1.52
CA PRO A 71 -3.02 -10.36 -1.56
C PRO A 71 -2.86 -10.95 -2.97
N ASP A 72 -2.99 -10.17 -4.02
CA ASP A 72 -2.85 -10.66 -5.39
C ASP A 72 -1.44 -11.19 -5.66
N ASP A 73 -1.33 -12.17 -6.56
CA ASP A 73 -0.04 -12.72 -6.96
C ASP A 73 0.66 -11.82 -8.00
N LEU A 74 1.91 -12.17 -8.32
CA LEU A 74 2.72 -11.36 -9.24
C LEU A 74 2.12 -11.27 -10.64
N ALA A 75 1.53 -12.35 -11.15
CA ALA A 75 0.93 -12.33 -12.48
C ALA A 75 -0.25 -11.38 -12.55
N ILE A 76 -1.08 -11.35 -11.51
CA ILE A 76 -2.21 -10.43 -11.41
C ILE A 76 -1.70 -8.98 -11.32
N HIS A 77 -0.69 -8.73 -10.49
CA HIS A 77 -0.08 -7.40 -10.38
C HIS A 77 0.50 -6.91 -11.70
N GLN A 78 1.17 -7.79 -12.45
CA GLN A 78 1.73 -7.44 -13.75
C GLN A 78 0.64 -7.08 -14.75
N ALA A 79 -0.44 -7.84 -14.79
CA ALA A 79 -1.57 -7.55 -15.66
C ALA A 79 -2.24 -6.22 -15.31
N PHE A 80 -2.42 -5.95 -14.03
CA PHE A 80 -3.01 -4.69 -13.54
C PHE A 80 -2.12 -3.50 -13.87
N ARG A 81 -0.81 -3.62 -13.60
CA ARG A 81 0.16 -2.59 -13.97
C ARG A 81 0.10 -2.25 -15.44
N ASP A 82 0.11 -3.29 -16.31
CA ASP A 82 0.15 -3.09 -17.75
C ASP A 82 -1.16 -2.51 -18.27
N LYS A 83 -2.30 -2.96 -17.74
CA LYS A 83 -3.61 -2.49 -18.15
C LYS A 83 -3.81 -1.00 -17.92
N TYR A 84 -3.29 -0.47 -16.81
CA TYR A 84 -3.49 0.92 -16.41
C TYR A 84 -2.21 1.76 -16.44
N ALA A 85 -1.12 1.20 -16.98
CA ALA A 85 0.18 1.88 -17.08
C ALA A 85 0.66 2.44 -15.75
N LEU A 86 0.57 1.63 -14.68
CA LEU A 86 0.99 2.05 -13.35
C LEU A 86 2.50 2.25 -13.31
N ASN A 87 2.94 3.34 -12.72
CA ASN A 87 4.33 3.78 -12.71
C ASN A 87 4.98 3.76 -11.32
N PHE A 88 4.34 3.14 -10.36
CA PHE A 88 4.86 2.84 -9.03
C PHE A 88 4.77 1.34 -8.80
N ARG A 89 5.39 0.85 -7.70
CA ARG A 89 5.47 -0.60 -7.49
C ARG A 89 4.28 -1.12 -6.72
N LEU A 90 3.87 -2.33 -7.08
CA LEU A 90 2.86 -3.11 -6.36
C LEU A 90 3.57 -4.26 -5.66
N LEU A 91 3.25 -4.47 -4.39
CA LEU A 91 3.81 -5.56 -3.58
C LEU A 91 2.80 -6.69 -3.46
N SER A 92 3.28 -7.91 -3.59
CA SER A 92 2.45 -9.11 -3.48
C SER A 92 2.55 -9.71 -2.09
N ASP A 93 1.40 -9.84 -1.40
CA ASP A 93 1.29 -10.42 -0.06
C ASP A 93 0.22 -11.53 -0.09
N PRO A 94 0.44 -12.62 -0.87
CA PRO A 94 -0.61 -13.60 -1.17
C PRO A 94 -1.17 -14.31 0.05
N GLU A 95 -0.38 -14.45 1.12
CA GLU A 95 -0.83 -15.07 2.37
C GLU A 95 -1.34 -14.04 3.38
N HIS A 96 -1.47 -12.77 2.98
CA HIS A 96 -1.90 -11.63 3.82
C HIS A 96 -1.13 -11.53 5.15
N ARG A 97 0.12 -12.01 5.16
CA ARG A 97 0.94 -12.00 6.38
C ARG A 97 1.30 -10.59 6.81
N VAL A 98 1.76 -9.76 5.86
CA VAL A 98 2.11 -8.37 6.15
C VAL A 98 0.85 -7.57 6.51
N ALA A 99 -0.24 -7.78 5.78
CA ALA A 99 -1.52 -7.16 6.11
C ALA A 99 -1.95 -7.50 7.53
N SER A 100 -1.77 -8.74 7.97
CA SER A 100 -2.09 -9.17 9.33
C SER A 100 -1.20 -8.47 10.36
N GLN A 101 0.09 -8.32 10.07
CA GLN A 101 1.03 -7.63 10.96
C GLN A 101 0.70 -6.15 11.14
N PHE A 102 0.15 -5.52 10.10
CA PHE A 102 -0.30 -4.12 10.18
C PHE A 102 -1.72 -4.00 10.75
N GLY A 103 -2.40 -5.12 10.97
CA GLY A 103 -3.75 -5.14 11.54
C GLY A 103 -4.86 -4.84 10.56
N VAL A 104 -4.59 -4.87 9.24
CA VAL A 104 -5.58 -4.52 8.22
C VAL A 104 -6.28 -5.73 7.60
N TRP A 105 -5.87 -6.95 7.95
CA TRP A 105 -6.58 -8.18 7.58
C TRP A 105 -7.49 -8.59 8.73
N ALA A 106 -8.79 -8.46 8.54
CA ALA A 106 -9.75 -8.72 9.62
C ALA A 106 -11.15 -8.97 9.06
N LEU A 107 -12.06 -9.34 9.95
CA LEU A 107 -13.45 -9.57 9.60
C LEU A 107 -14.11 -8.27 9.13
N LYS A 108 -14.82 -8.36 8.02
CA LYS A 108 -15.56 -7.25 7.42
C LYS A 108 -17.06 -7.36 7.71
N LYS A 109 -17.80 -6.30 7.40
CA LYS A 109 -19.25 -6.23 7.59
C LYS A 109 -20.01 -7.34 6.86
N ASN A 110 -19.46 -7.84 5.75
CA ASN A 110 -20.07 -8.94 4.99
C ASN A 110 -19.86 -10.32 5.63
N GLY A 111 -19.20 -10.39 6.79
CA GLY A 111 -18.93 -11.65 7.50
C GLY A 111 -17.69 -12.38 7.01
N MET A 112 -16.98 -11.87 6.03
CA MET A 112 -15.76 -12.49 5.50
C MET A 112 -14.52 -11.71 5.93
N GLU A 113 -13.39 -12.41 6.06
CA GLU A 113 -12.12 -11.74 6.30
C GLU A 113 -11.61 -11.10 5.01
N GLY A 114 -10.91 -10.00 5.15
CA GLY A 114 -10.33 -9.31 4.01
C GLY A 114 -9.54 -8.08 4.44
N ILE A 115 -9.04 -7.36 3.44
CA ILE A 115 -8.27 -6.14 3.66
C ILE A 115 -9.20 -4.97 4.01
N HIS A 116 -8.93 -4.34 5.14
CA HIS A 116 -9.48 -3.03 5.46
C HIS A 116 -8.59 -1.98 4.80
N ARG A 117 -9.10 -1.32 3.78
CA ARG A 117 -8.35 -0.34 2.99
C ARG A 117 -7.74 0.72 3.90
N THR A 118 -6.41 0.78 3.95
CA THR A 118 -5.69 1.66 4.87
C THR A 118 -4.37 2.10 4.24
N THR A 119 -4.04 3.37 4.39
CA THR A 119 -2.76 3.92 3.94
C THR A 119 -1.95 4.34 5.14
N PHE A 120 -0.70 3.90 5.18
CA PHE A 120 0.27 4.27 6.21
C PHE A 120 1.35 5.16 5.63
N VAL A 121 1.79 6.14 6.39
CA VAL A 121 3.04 6.86 6.14
C VAL A 121 4.03 6.39 7.18
N ILE A 122 5.18 5.90 6.73
CA ILE A 122 6.23 5.35 7.60
C ILE A 122 7.47 6.22 7.49
N ARG A 123 7.98 6.68 8.63
CA ARG A 123 9.22 7.47 8.72
C ARG A 123 10.14 6.85 9.75
N ALA A 124 11.39 6.58 9.33
CA ALA A 124 12.40 6.01 10.23
C ALA A 124 11.89 4.76 10.98
N GLY A 125 11.16 3.90 10.28
CA GLY A 125 10.64 2.64 10.82
C GLY A 125 9.42 2.78 11.72
N LYS A 126 8.82 3.97 11.81
CA LYS A 126 7.63 4.20 12.65
C LYS A 126 6.46 4.69 11.82
N ILE A 127 5.25 4.36 12.29
CA ILE A 127 4.02 4.86 11.67
C ILE A 127 3.91 6.36 11.99
N ALA A 128 4.08 7.20 10.98
CA ALA A 128 3.97 8.65 11.12
C ALA A 128 2.54 9.14 10.84
N GLY A 129 1.74 8.36 10.12
CA GLY A 129 0.36 8.68 9.83
C GLY A 129 -0.40 7.49 9.31
N ARG A 130 -1.73 7.55 9.43
CA ARG A 130 -2.63 6.50 8.97
C ARG A 130 -3.92 7.12 8.46
N ARG A 131 -4.40 6.62 7.31
CA ARG A 131 -5.70 7.01 6.75
C ARG A 131 -6.48 5.76 6.37
N GLY A 132 -7.73 5.67 6.83
CA GLY A 132 -8.65 4.64 6.37
C GLY A 132 -9.31 5.04 5.05
N GLY A 133 -9.87 4.05 4.34
CA GLY A 133 -10.54 4.28 3.07
C GLY A 133 -9.58 4.52 1.91
N ARG A 134 -10.13 4.99 0.79
CA ARG A 134 -9.34 5.26 -0.41
C ARG A 134 -8.55 6.55 -0.25
N ALA A 135 -7.21 6.45 -0.32
CA ALA A 135 -6.32 7.59 -0.17
C ALA A 135 -5.96 8.19 -1.53
N HIS A 136 -5.63 9.46 -1.53
CA HIS A 136 -5.07 10.15 -2.68
C HIS A 136 -4.17 11.29 -2.20
N LEU A 137 -3.30 11.78 -3.08
CA LEU A 137 -2.38 12.87 -2.75
C LEU A 137 -3.03 14.22 -3.02
N VAL A 138 -2.97 15.10 -2.02
CA VAL A 138 -3.45 16.48 -2.13
C VAL A 138 -2.39 17.40 -1.53
N ASN A 139 -1.86 18.32 -2.35
CA ASN A 139 -0.87 19.30 -1.92
C ASN A 139 0.34 18.67 -1.22
N GLY A 140 0.80 17.51 -1.69
CA GLY A 140 1.93 16.81 -1.11
C GLY A 140 1.61 16.00 0.14
N GLY A 141 0.35 15.98 0.58
CA GLY A 141 -0.13 15.18 1.70
C GLY A 141 -1.08 14.09 1.24
N ILE A 142 -1.52 13.26 2.19
CA ILE A 142 -2.46 12.18 1.92
C ILE A 142 -3.83 12.57 2.49
N ALA A 143 -4.86 12.45 1.68
CA ALA A 143 -6.25 12.69 2.09
C ALA A 143 -7.10 11.46 1.85
N GLU A 144 -8.18 11.31 2.62
CA GLU A 144 -9.22 10.31 2.38
C GLU A 144 -10.20 10.82 1.32
N SER A 145 -10.80 9.88 0.62
CA SER A 145 -11.88 10.20 -0.29
C SER A 145 -13.08 9.30 -0.09
#